data_f1de9139ba6d0d7ed2d253aa908ffcb8
#
_entry.id   f1de9139ba6d0d7ed2d253aa908ffcb8
#
_cell.length_a   1.000
_cell.length_b   1.000
_cell.length_c   1.000
_cell.angle_alpha   90.00
_cell.angle_beta   90.00
_cell.angle_gamma   90.00
#
_symmetry.space_group_name_H-M   'P 1'
#
loop_
_entity.id
_entity.type
_entity.pdbx_description
1 polymer ?
#
loop_
_entity_poly.entity_id
_entity_poly.type
_entity_poly.pdbx_seq_one_letter_code
_entity_poly.pdbx_strand_id
1 'polypeptide(L)'
;MKPQRSLRFTGLAVLSAIASIAMGFSTLALAGVALDLSPQQPDRIRVQKDPAAVKAVSAQFRFVKDDTLTIGIHPTIPPISTYATDAKTVVGFDADLAQVVADSLGRKLELVPVAWADWPLALESGKVDAVLSNVTVTEERKLKFDFSSYRQDQVGFYVKSDSKIVSLKEPKDVAGLRIVTDSGTNQEKILLAWDKENVAHGLKPVAVQYYDDVAVRNLALQAGRADAVFSVNATQAYQAAQQGKTRLVGTVSGGWPRTAELAIATRKGSGLADALTTSLNDLIASGTYTRVLDRWNLGSEAIARSATNPPGLPKL
;
A
#
# COMPACT_ATOMS: atom_id res chain seq x y z
N MET A 1 39.05 71.54 -63.27
CA MET A 1 37.83 71.08 -62.61
C MET A 1 37.54 69.65 -63.02
N LYS A 2 37.78 68.69 -62.18
CA LYS A 2 37.59 67.25 -62.47
C LYS A 2 36.38 66.74 -61.61
N PRO A 3 35.48 65.96 -62.18
CA PRO A 3 34.37 65.37 -61.37
C PRO A 3 34.80 64.07 -60.68
N GLN A 4 34.38 63.95 -59.42
CA GLN A 4 34.58 62.76 -58.61
C GLN A 4 33.61 61.64 -59.08
N ARG A 5 34.15 60.43 -59.26
CA ARG A 5 33.38 59.19 -59.46
C ARG A 5 32.99 58.59 -58.11
N SER A 6 31.72 58.43 -57.88
CA SER A 6 31.14 57.66 -56.74
C SER A 6 31.16 56.19 -57.08
N LEU A 7 31.87 55.39 -56.27
CA LEU A 7 31.74 53.94 -56.19
C LEU A 7 30.50 53.55 -55.36
N ARG A 8 29.59 52.83 -55.99
CA ARG A 8 28.51 52.19 -55.33
C ARG A 8 28.98 50.79 -54.86
N PHE A 9 29.02 50.56 -53.55
CA PHE A 9 29.16 49.23 -52.95
C PHE A 9 27.77 48.65 -52.77
N THR A 10 27.45 47.54 -53.44
CA THR A 10 26.30 46.69 -53.22
C THR A 10 26.66 45.71 -52.13
N GLY A 11 26.12 45.94 -50.89
CA GLY A 11 26.24 45.04 -49.81
C GLY A 11 25.19 43.93 -49.90
N LEU A 12 25.66 42.69 -50.04
CA LEU A 12 24.85 41.48 -49.97
C LEU A 12 24.54 41.16 -48.50
N ALA A 13 23.30 41.37 -48.06
CA ALA A 13 22.85 40.99 -46.74
C ALA A 13 22.53 39.50 -46.71
N VAL A 14 23.38 38.69 -46.05
CA VAL A 14 23.12 37.29 -45.75
C VAL A 14 22.27 37.24 -44.48
N LEU A 15 20.97 36.97 -44.62
CA LEU A 15 20.08 36.65 -43.50
C LEU A 15 20.38 35.20 -43.02
N SER A 16 21.06 35.06 -41.90
CA SER A 16 21.18 33.81 -41.16
C SER A 16 19.91 33.59 -40.36
N ALA A 17 19.01 32.73 -40.85
CA ALA A 17 17.87 32.24 -40.09
C ALA A 17 18.35 31.20 -39.10
N ILE A 18 18.47 31.56 -37.80
CA ILE A 18 18.65 30.61 -36.71
C ILE A 18 17.29 30.03 -36.36
N ALA A 19 17.01 28.82 -36.87
CA ALA A 19 15.86 28.06 -36.45
C ALA A 19 16.13 27.47 -35.03
N SER A 20 15.59 28.10 -34.00
CA SER A 20 15.57 27.55 -32.64
C SER A 20 14.58 26.38 -32.58
N ILE A 21 15.09 25.16 -32.66
CA ILE A 21 14.30 23.94 -32.37
C ILE A 21 14.13 23.91 -30.86
N ALA A 22 13.02 24.42 -30.38
CA ALA A 22 12.57 24.17 -29.02
C ALA A 22 12.13 22.70 -28.92
N MET A 23 13.02 21.81 -28.45
CA MET A 23 12.63 20.47 -28.02
C MET A 23 11.77 20.63 -26.77
N GLY A 24 10.45 20.65 -26.98
CA GLY A 24 9.48 20.49 -25.91
C GLY A 24 9.62 19.10 -25.32
N PHE A 25 10.31 19.00 -24.20
CA PHE A 25 10.18 17.83 -23.33
C PHE A 25 8.75 17.83 -22.82
N SER A 26 7.85 17.14 -23.53
CA SER A 26 6.57 16.74 -22.97
C SER A 26 6.87 15.78 -21.83
N THR A 27 6.91 16.30 -20.60
CA THR A 27 6.77 15.46 -19.42
C THR A 27 5.37 14.84 -19.50
N LEU A 28 5.30 13.60 -20.01
CA LEU A 28 4.17 12.73 -19.79
C LEU A 28 4.08 12.57 -18.26
N ALA A 29 3.29 13.45 -17.62
CA ALA A 29 2.77 13.17 -16.30
C ALA A 29 1.98 11.87 -16.49
N LEU A 30 2.46 10.76 -15.93
CA LEU A 30 1.62 9.60 -15.67
C LEU A 30 0.50 10.11 -14.74
N ALA A 31 -0.58 10.59 -15.35
CA ALA A 31 -1.84 10.78 -14.63
C ALA A 31 -2.24 9.38 -14.18
N GLY A 32 -1.98 9.06 -12.91
CA GLY A 32 -2.47 7.83 -12.32
C GLY A 32 -3.97 7.75 -12.61
N VAL A 33 -4.43 6.59 -13.08
CA VAL A 33 -5.86 6.36 -13.31
C VAL A 33 -6.58 6.73 -12.02
N ALA A 34 -7.55 7.65 -12.11
CA ALA A 34 -8.34 8.06 -10.97
C ALA A 34 -9.08 6.83 -10.42
N LEU A 35 -8.90 6.55 -9.12
CA LEU A 35 -9.55 5.41 -8.49
C LEU A 35 -11.06 5.64 -8.43
N ASP A 36 -11.84 4.64 -8.81
CA ASP A 36 -13.29 4.65 -8.63
C ASP A 36 -13.64 4.36 -7.17
N LEU A 37 -14.07 5.40 -6.46
CA LEU A 37 -14.53 5.30 -5.07
C LEU A 37 -16.08 5.33 -4.97
N SER A 38 -16.79 5.08 -6.07
CA SER A 38 -18.26 4.96 -6.04
C SER A 38 -18.69 3.68 -5.32
N PRO A 39 -19.85 3.66 -4.64
CA PRO A 39 -20.32 2.45 -3.96
C PRO A 39 -20.79 1.36 -4.95
N GLN A 40 -21.11 1.71 -6.19
CA GLN A 40 -21.59 0.79 -7.21
C GLN A 40 -20.50 -0.13 -7.74
N GLN A 41 -19.26 0.36 -7.83
CA GLN A 41 -18.11 -0.38 -8.35
C GLN A 41 -18.45 -1.17 -9.63
N PRO A 42 -18.89 -0.51 -10.74
CA PRO A 42 -19.42 -1.19 -11.91
C PRO A 42 -18.41 -2.14 -12.56
N ASP A 43 -17.13 -1.82 -12.48
CA ASP A 43 -16.04 -2.60 -13.07
C ASP A 43 -15.41 -3.58 -12.07
N ARG A 44 -16.07 -3.88 -10.95
CA ARG A 44 -15.58 -4.86 -9.98
C ARG A 44 -15.46 -6.23 -10.61
N ILE A 45 -14.27 -6.81 -10.52
CA ILE A 45 -13.96 -8.11 -11.08
C ILE A 45 -14.73 -9.19 -10.31
N ARG A 46 -15.31 -10.15 -11.04
CA ARG A 46 -16.00 -11.31 -10.50
C ARG A 46 -15.44 -12.57 -11.15
N VAL A 47 -15.45 -13.67 -10.43
CA VAL A 47 -15.00 -14.98 -10.93
C VAL A 47 -16.02 -16.08 -10.66
N GLN A 48 -15.85 -17.20 -11.35
CA GLN A 48 -16.63 -18.39 -11.08
C GLN A 48 -16.05 -19.14 -9.86
N LYS A 49 -16.90 -19.99 -9.28
CA LYS A 49 -16.52 -20.90 -8.21
C LYS A 49 -15.39 -21.83 -8.67
N ASP A 50 -14.32 -21.91 -7.86
CA ASP A 50 -13.21 -22.84 -8.05
C ASP A 50 -13.43 -24.12 -7.25
N PRO A 51 -13.65 -25.28 -7.91
CA PRO A 51 -13.85 -26.55 -7.22
C PRO A 51 -12.67 -26.97 -6.33
N ALA A 52 -11.44 -26.61 -6.71
CA ALA A 52 -10.25 -26.97 -5.93
C ALA A 52 -10.19 -26.17 -4.63
N ALA A 53 -10.43 -24.85 -4.67
CA ALA A 53 -10.49 -24.00 -3.49
C ALA A 53 -11.62 -24.44 -2.54
N VAL A 54 -12.80 -24.75 -3.08
CA VAL A 54 -13.92 -25.25 -2.27
C VAL A 54 -13.60 -26.58 -1.58
N LYS A 55 -12.97 -27.51 -2.30
CA LYS A 55 -12.55 -28.81 -1.74
C LYS A 55 -11.47 -28.65 -0.67
N ALA A 56 -10.64 -27.61 -0.75
CA ALA A 56 -9.58 -27.35 0.21
C ALA A 56 -10.09 -26.78 1.55
N VAL A 57 -11.35 -26.32 1.63
CA VAL A 57 -11.95 -25.94 2.91
C VAL A 57 -12.08 -27.18 3.78
N SER A 58 -11.50 -27.12 5.00
CA SER A 58 -11.61 -28.23 5.96
C SER A 58 -13.07 -28.57 6.26
N ALA A 59 -13.39 -29.87 6.31
CA ALA A 59 -14.72 -30.35 6.68
C ALA A 59 -15.15 -29.93 8.12
N GLN A 60 -14.19 -29.61 8.98
CA GLN A 60 -14.45 -29.13 10.34
C GLN A 60 -14.65 -27.59 10.38
N PHE A 61 -14.26 -26.85 9.33
CA PHE A 61 -14.44 -25.41 9.33
C PHE A 61 -15.92 -25.05 9.34
N ARG A 62 -16.26 -24.08 10.20
CA ARG A 62 -17.61 -23.53 10.27
C ARG A 62 -17.53 -22.04 9.98
N PHE A 63 -18.19 -21.63 8.90
CA PHE A 63 -18.33 -20.22 8.56
C PHE A 63 -19.21 -19.52 9.61
N VAL A 64 -18.95 -18.25 9.84
CA VAL A 64 -19.78 -17.40 10.72
C VAL A 64 -21.24 -17.39 10.23
N LYS A 65 -21.41 -17.40 8.90
CA LYS A 65 -22.71 -17.54 8.21
C LYS A 65 -22.59 -18.59 7.09
N ASP A 66 -23.53 -19.50 7.00
CA ASP A 66 -23.42 -20.71 6.16
C ASP A 66 -23.08 -20.47 4.68
N ASP A 67 -23.64 -19.45 4.04
CA ASP A 67 -23.43 -19.16 2.61
C ASP A 67 -22.51 -17.95 2.36
N THR A 68 -21.85 -17.44 3.39
CA THR A 68 -21.13 -16.17 3.38
C THR A 68 -19.69 -16.36 3.87
N LEU A 69 -18.74 -15.71 3.20
CA LEU A 69 -17.40 -15.46 3.72
C LEU A 69 -17.40 -14.09 4.41
N THR A 70 -17.20 -14.08 5.72
CA THR A 70 -17.19 -12.87 6.53
C THR A 70 -15.75 -12.40 6.74
N ILE A 71 -15.39 -11.25 6.18
CA ILE A 71 -14.02 -10.69 6.20
C ILE A 71 -13.96 -9.44 7.07
N GLY A 72 -13.11 -9.48 8.11
CA GLY A 72 -12.72 -8.28 8.86
C GLY A 72 -11.79 -7.40 8.01
N ILE A 73 -12.12 -6.12 7.93
CA ILE A 73 -11.38 -5.15 7.11
C ILE A 73 -11.27 -3.82 7.85
N HIS A 74 -10.13 -3.11 7.68
CA HIS A 74 -9.91 -1.80 8.30
C HIS A 74 -9.95 -0.69 7.23
N PRO A 75 -11.13 -0.09 6.95
CA PRO A 75 -11.24 0.95 5.93
C PRO A 75 -10.65 2.27 6.45
N THR A 76 -9.59 2.74 5.80
CA THR A 76 -8.89 4.00 6.13
C THR A 76 -8.64 4.86 4.90
N ILE A 77 -7.71 4.45 4.02
CA ILE A 77 -7.21 5.26 2.92
C ILE A 77 -7.10 4.41 1.65
N PRO A 78 -7.54 4.94 0.48
CA PRO A 78 -7.21 4.30 -0.79
C PRO A 78 -5.69 4.17 -0.99
N PRO A 79 -5.22 3.24 -1.79
CA PRO A 79 -5.97 2.26 -2.58
C PRO A 79 -6.32 0.98 -1.84
N ILE A 80 -5.86 0.81 -0.57
CA ILE A 80 -5.98 -0.47 0.17
C ILE A 80 -7.43 -0.74 0.55
N SER A 81 -8.00 0.09 1.42
CA SER A 81 -9.43 0.05 1.74
C SER A 81 -9.90 1.38 2.30
N THR A 82 -11.11 1.78 1.93
CA THR A 82 -11.73 3.03 2.40
C THR A 82 -13.25 2.89 2.34
N TYR A 83 -13.96 3.85 2.93
CA TYR A 83 -15.37 4.01 2.64
C TYR A 83 -15.56 4.70 1.29
N ALA A 84 -16.53 4.22 0.52
CA ALA A 84 -16.96 4.85 -0.73
C ALA A 84 -17.57 6.23 -0.48
N THR A 85 -17.98 6.91 -1.55
CA THR A 85 -18.59 8.25 -1.51
C THR A 85 -19.91 8.30 -0.73
N ASP A 86 -20.53 7.15 -0.46
CA ASP A 86 -21.73 7.03 0.40
C ASP A 86 -21.38 6.94 1.91
N ALA A 87 -20.11 6.99 2.27
CA ALA A 87 -19.57 6.83 3.63
C ALA A 87 -20.03 5.54 4.36
N LYS A 88 -20.44 4.52 3.61
CA LYS A 88 -20.98 3.26 4.13
C LYS A 88 -20.36 2.03 3.48
N THR A 89 -20.32 2.00 2.15
CA THR A 89 -19.77 0.86 1.38
C THR A 89 -18.25 0.85 1.47
N VAL A 90 -17.66 -0.29 1.79
CA VAL A 90 -16.19 -0.45 1.79
C VAL A 90 -15.73 -0.80 0.39
N VAL A 91 -14.74 -0.05 -0.10
CA VAL A 91 -14.11 -0.21 -1.42
C VAL A 91 -12.59 -0.18 -1.28
N GLY A 92 -11.87 -0.63 -2.30
CA GLY A 92 -10.43 -0.70 -2.30
C GLY A 92 -9.92 -2.07 -2.75
N PHE A 93 -8.61 -2.20 -2.84
CA PHE A 93 -7.96 -3.44 -3.24
C PHE A 93 -8.38 -4.62 -2.35
N ASP A 94 -8.35 -4.43 -1.02
CA ASP A 94 -8.70 -5.50 -0.07
C ASP A 94 -10.17 -5.93 -0.25
N ALA A 95 -11.08 -4.99 -0.52
CA ALA A 95 -12.49 -5.31 -0.77
C ALA A 95 -12.69 -6.09 -2.09
N ASP A 96 -11.94 -5.74 -3.13
CA ASP A 96 -12.02 -6.41 -4.43
C ASP A 96 -11.34 -7.79 -4.38
N LEU A 97 -10.21 -7.94 -3.69
CA LEU A 97 -9.56 -9.23 -3.47
C LEU A 97 -10.47 -10.16 -2.65
N ALA A 98 -11.09 -9.64 -1.57
CA ALA A 98 -12.06 -10.40 -0.78
C ALA A 98 -13.24 -10.87 -1.64
N GLN A 99 -13.72 -10.04 -2.60
CA GLN A 99 -14.82 -10.41 -3.48
C GLN A 99 -14.46 -11.60 -4.39
N VAL A 100 -13.31 -11.54 -5.08
CA VAL A 100 -12.91 -12.63 -5.98
C VAL A 100 -12.56 -13.92 -5.22
N VAL A 101 -12.05 -13.80 -3.98
CA VAL A 101 -11.83 -14.96 -3.10
C VAL A 101 -13.18 -15.57 -2.64
N ALA A 102 -14.14 -14.75 -2.24
CA ALA A 102 -15.48 -15.23 -1.87
C ALA A 102 -16.18 -15.91 -3.06
N ASP A 103 -16.11 -15.30 -4.25
CA ASP A 103 -16.65 -15.89 -5.48
C ASP A 103 -16.01 -17.25 -5.77
N SER A 104 -14.67 -17.35 -5.68
CA SER A 104 -13.91 -18.59 -5.88
C SER A 104 -14.35 -19.69 -4.91
N LEU A 105 -14.65 -19.35 -3.66
CA LEU A 105 -15.20 -20.27 -2.67
C LEU A 105 -16.72 -20.55 -2.86
N GLY A 106 -17.36 -19.90 -3.84
CA GLY A 106 -18.80 -20.02 -4.09
C GLY A 106 -19.66 -19.45 -2.96
N ARG A 107 -19.19 -18.38 -2.31
CA ARG A 107 -19.86 -17.74 -1.18
C ARG A 107 -20.17 -16.28 -1.44
N LYS A 108 -21.17 -15.75 -0.76
CA LYS A 108 -21.38 -14.31 -0.68
C LYS A 108 -20.25 -13.67 0.13
N LEU A 109 -19.94 -12.42 -0.13
CA LEU A 109 -19.02 -11.64 0.67
C LEU A 109 -19.76 -10.77 1.67
N GLU A 110 -19.30 -10.77 2.93
CA GLU A 110 -19.66 -9.75 3.92
C GLU A 110 -18.38 -9.11 4.46
N LEU A 111 -18.23 -7.80 4.28
CA LEU A 111 -17.16 -7.02 4.86
C LEU A 111 -17.59 -6.46 6.21
N VAL A 112 -16.82 -6.75 7.25
CA VAL A 112 -17.05 -6.26 8.62
C VAL A 112 -15.95 -5.26 8.96
N PRO A 113 -16.25 -3.96 9.03
CA PRO A 113 -15.27 -2.97 9.47
C PRO A 113 -14.81 -3.25 10.89
N VAL A 114 -13.49 -3.26 11.09
CA VAL A 114 -12.84 -3.43 12.40
C VAL A 114 -11.68 -2.44 12.52
N ALA A 115 -11.43 -1.92 13.71
CA ALA A 115 -10.25 -1.10 13.96
C ALA A 115 -8.99 -1.96 13.90
N TRP A 116 -7.84 -1.33 13.58
CA TRP A 116 -6.57 -2.06 13.51
C TRP A 116 -6.23 -2.81 14.80
N ALA A 117 -6.44 -2.20 15.94
CA ALA A 117 -6.15 -2.82 17.23
C ALA A 117 -7.05 -4.02 17.54
N ASP A 118 -8.24 -4.08 16.94
CA ASP A 118 -9.30 -5.05 17.28
C ASP A 118 -9.31 -6.28 16.37
N TRP A 119 -8.58 -6.28 15.24
CA TRP A 119 -8.63 -7.39 14.28
C TRP A 119 -8.24 -8.74 14.91
N PRO A 120 -7.23 -8.83 15.83
CA PRO A 120 -6.89 -10.12 16.44
C PRO A 120 -8.06 -10.69 17.23
N LEU A 121 -8.69 -9.86 18.06
CA LEU A 121 -9.83 -10.26 18.88
C LEU A 121 -11.06 -10.61 18.01
N ALA A 122 -11.34 -9.84 16.94
CA ALA A 122 -12.44 -10.13 16.04
C ALA A 122 -12.30 -11.52 15.38
N LEU A 123 -11.07 -11.92 15.07
CA LEU A 123 -10.76 -13.22 14.48
C LEU A 123 -10.80 -14.35 15.55
N GLU A 124 -10.16 -14.15 16.70
CA GLU A 124 -10.12 -15.11 17.80
C GLU A 124 -11.53 -15.41 18.35
N SER A 125 -12.39 -14.40 18.48
CA SER A 125 -13.76 -14.55 18.97
C SER A 125 -14.72 -15.20 17.96
N GLY A 126 -14.31 -15.36 16.71
CA GLY A 126 -15.19 -15.87 15.66
C GLY A 126 -16.20 -14.85 15.14
N LYS A 127 -15.98 -13.55 15.35
CA LYS A 127 -16.80 -12.48 14.75
C LYS A 127 -16.68 -12.46 13.23
N VAL A 128 -15.53 -12.89 12.69
CA VAL A 128 -15.23 -12.99 11.28
C VAL A 128 -14.53 -14.31 10.95
N ASP A 129 -14.63 -14.77 9.69
CA ASP A 129 -13.96 -15.98 9.21
C ASP A 129 -12.48 -15.74 8.95
N ALA A 130 -12.16 -14.58 8.39
CA ALA A 130 -10.80 -14.15 8.08
C ALA A 130 -10.66 -12.63 8.20
N VAL A 131 -9.42 -12.14 8.20
CA VAL A 131 -9.09 -10.71 8.16
C VAL A 131 -8.21 -10.43 6.95
N LEU A 132 -8.62 -9.45 6.14
CA LEU A 132 -7.89 -8.93 5.01
C LEU A 132 -7.74 -7.42 5.22
N SER A 133 -6.56 -7.00 5.69
CA SER A 133 -6.34 -5.66 6.21
C SER A 133 -4.86 -5.30 6.28
N ASN A 134 -4.13 -5.59 5.21
CA ASN A 134 -2.69 -5.27 5.14
C ASN A 134 -1.87 -5.88 6.31
N VAL A 135 -2.21 -7.12 6.71
CA VAL A 135 -1.55 -7.78 7.85
C VAL A 135 -0.24 -8.42 7.40
N THR A 136 0.88 -7.89 7.90
CA THR A 136 2.22 -8.47 7.67
C THR A 136 2.37 -9.81 8.40
N VAL A 137 2.93 -10.82 7.72
CA VAL A 137 3.23 -12.12 8.33
C VAL A 137 4.44 -12.00 9.25
N THR A 138 4.26 -12.34 10.53
CA THR A 138 5.33 -12.39 11.54
C THR A 138 5.28 -13.72 12.28
N GLU A 139 6.43 -14.23 12.76
CA GLU A 139 6.46 -15.45 13.56
C GLU A 139 5.64 -15.31 14.86
N GLU A 140 5.60 -14.12 15.44
CA GLU A 140 4.76 -13.82 16.61
C GLU A 140 3.27 -13.99 16.30
N ARG A 141 2.78 -13.43 15.18
CA ARG A 141 1.38 -13.56 14.75
C ARG A 141 1.02 -14.99 14.38
N LYS A 142 1.97 -15.76 13.80
CA LYS A 142 1.78 -17.18 13.45
C LYS A 142 1.54 -18.09 14.64
N LEU A 143 1.85 -17.65 15.87
CA LEU A 143 1.49 -18.40 17.07
C LEU A 143 -0.04 -18.51 17.27
N LYS A 144 -0.80 -17.49 16.80
CA LYS A 144 -2.24 -17.35 17.01
C LYS A 144 -3.07 -17.49 15.74
N PHE A 145 -2.47 -17.26 14.57
CA PHE A 145 -3.16 -17.18 13.28
C PHE A 145 -2.45 -18.02 12.22
N ASP A 146 -3.22 -18.46 11.22
CA ASP A 146 -2.70 -18.96 9.95
C ASP A 146 -2.85 -17.88 8.88
N PHE A 147 -2.01 -17.93 7.86
CA PHE A 147 -1.87 -16.89 6.86
C PHE A 147 -1.90 -17.44 5.45
N SER A 148 -2.50 -16.69 4.51
CA SER A 148 -2.42 -16.92 3.06
C SER A 148 -1.90 -15.65 2.42
N SER A 149 -0.64 -15.66 1.91
CA SER A 149 0.00 -14.46 1.41
C SER A 149 -0.61 -13.97 0.10
N TYR A 150 -0.68 -12.64 -0.08
CA TYR A 150 -1.29 -12.05 -1.27
C TYR A 150 -0.55 -10.84 -1.86
N ARG A 151 0.42 -10.22 -1.17
CA ARG A 151 1.13 -9.03 -1.65
C ARG A 151 2.43 -8.81 -0.90
N GLN A 152 3.40 -8.12 -1.53
CA GLN A 152 4.61 -7.65 -0.84
C GLN A 152 4.27 -6.46 0.06
N ASP A 153 4.91 -6.38 1.22
CA ASP A 153 4.75 -5.26 2.15
C ASP A 153 5.80 -4.18 1.88
N GLN A 154 5.35 -2.96 1.60
CA GLN A 154 6.21 -1.79 1.44
C GLN A 154 5.74 -0.65 2.34
N VAL A 155 6.67 -0.05 3.06
CA VAL A 155 6.45 1.14 3.90
C VAL A 155 7.31 2.30 3.41
N GLY A 156 6.82 3.52 3.59
CA GLY A 156 7.47 4.72 3.06
C GLY A 156 7.56 5.85 4.08
N PHE A 157 8.64 6.62 3.96
CA PHE A 157 8.81 7.88 4.68
C PHE A 157 8.32 9.03 3.82
N TYR A 158 7.34 9.76 4.32
CA TYR A 158 6.75 10.93 3.67
C TYR A 158 6.96 12.18 4.52
N VAL A 159 7.45 13.23 3.89
CA VAL A 159 7.68 14.54 4.51
C VAL A 159 6.81 15.60 3.85
N LYS A 160 6.71 16.80 4.43
CA LYS A 160 6.11 17.94 3.73
C LYS A 160 6.79 18.17 2.38
N SER A 161 6.03 18.59 1.39
CA SER A 161 6.57 18.86 0.03
C SER A 161 7.73 19.87 0.04
N ASP A 162 7.72 20.87 0.93
CA ASP A 162 8.74 21.90 1.13
C ASP A 162 9.83 21.54 2.15
N SER A 163 9.82 20.30 2.70
CA SER A 163 10.83 19.84 3.67
C SER A 163 12.24 19.83 3.07
N LYS A 164 13.25 20.12 3.90
CA LYS A 164 14.66 20.01 3.53
C LYS A 164 15.19 18.55 3.60
N ILE A 165 14.44 17.63 4.20
CA ILE A 165 14.81 16.21 4.27
C ILE A 165 14.67 15.62 2.88
N VAL A 166 15.77 15.12 2.30
CA VAL A 166 15.81 14.60 0.92
C VAL A 166 15.81 13.08 0.85
N SER A 167 16.25 12.37 1.90
CA SER A 167 16.34 10.93 1.94
C SER A 167 16.24 10.39 3.36
N LEU A 168 15.48 9.30 3.56
CA LEU A 168 15.39 8.51 4.80
C LEU A 168 15.38 7.03 4.38
N LYS A 169 16.54 6.35 4.42
CA LYS A 169 16.70 4.97 3.92
C LYS A 169 17.39 4.03 4.90
N GLU A 170 18.05 4.56 5.90
CA GLU A 170 18.83 3.81 6.86
C GLU A 170 18.68 4.40 8.28
N PRO A 171 19.01 3.65 9.34
CA PRO A 171 18.76 4.06 10.73
C PRO A 171 19.26 5.46 11.06
N LYS A 172 20.48 5.82 10.67
CA LYS A 172 21.07 7.14 11.00
C LYS A 172 20.27 8.32 10.43
N ASP A 173 19.55 8.11 9.33
CA ASP A 173 18.82 9.19 8.66
C ASP A 173 17.64 9.71 9.49
N VAL A 174 17.12 8.87 10.39
CA VAL A 174 15.98 9.23 11.25
C VAL A 174 16.38 9.76 12.63
N ALA A 175 17.69 9.78 12.93
CA ALA A 175 18.18 10.19 14.24
C ALA A 175 17.75 11.63 14.63
N GLY A 176 17.08 11.78 15.77
CA GLY A 176 16.61 13.05 16.30
C GLY A 176 15.38 13.63 15.59
N LEU A 177 14.79 12.91 14.62
CA LEU A 177 13.56 13.34 13.97
C LEU A 177 12.31 12.95 14.79
N ARG A 178 11.25 13.72 14.59
CA ARG A 178 9.89 13.43 15.09
C ARG A 178 9.14 12.69 14.01
N ILE A 179 8.90 11.40 14.21
CA ILE A 179 8.30 10.54 13.17
C ILE A 179 6.97 9.98 13.67
N VAL A 180 5.93 10.21 12.87
CA VAL A 180 4.61 9.63 13.11
C VAL A 180 4.53 8.25 12.50
N THR A 181 4.03 7.28 13.27
CA THR A 181 3.70 5.94 12.80
C THR A 181 2.45 5.42 13.53
N ASP A 182 1.97 4.22 13.14
CA ASP A 182 0.80 3.59 13.73
C ASP A 182 1.24 2.54 14.75
N SER A 183 0.68 2.56 15.97
CA SER A 183 1.03 1.63 17.05
C SER A 183 0.63 0.19 16.73
N GLY A 184 1.41 -0.79 17.22
CA GLY A 184 1.17 -2.23 17.03
C GLY A 184 1.44 -2.72 15.61
N THR A 185 2.06 -1.89 14.77
CA THR A 185 2.37 -2.22 13.38
C THR A 185 3.80 -2.72 13.21
N ASN A 186 4.08 -3.29 12.03
CA ASN A 186 5.44 -3.71 11.72
C ASN A 186 6.37 -2.53 11.44
N GLN A 187 5.88 -1.46 10.80
CA GLN A 187 6.67 -0.23 10.61
C GLN A 187 7.06 0.42 11.93
N GLU A 188 6.23 0.39 12.96
CA GLU A 188 6.62 0.81 14.29
C GLU A 188 7.81 0.00 14.80
N LYS A 189 7.76 -1.34 14.71
CA LYS A 189 8.85 -2.22 15.14
C LYS A 189 10.16 -1.91 14.41
N ILE A 190 10.10 -1.65 13.10
CA ILE A 190 11.27 -1.24 12.30
C ILE A 190 11.82 0.09 12.82
N LEU A 191 10.97 1.09 13.04
CA LEU A 191 11.40 2.40 13.52
C LEU A 191 12.04 2.33 14.91
N LEU A 192 11.47 1.54 15.83
CA LEU A 192 12.02 1.31 17.15
C LEU A 192 13.36 0.55 17.11
N ALA A 193 13.52 -0.42 16.18
CA ALA A 193 14.77 -1.10 15.96
C ALA A 193 15.86 -0.13 15.44
N TRP A 194 15.50 0.76 14.51
CA TRP A 194 16.38 1.81 14.01
C TRP A 194 16.78 2.80 15.11
N ASP A 195 15.82 3.17 15.96
CA ASP A 195 16.08 4.05 17.11
C ASP A 195 17.08 3.42 18.10
N LYS A 196 16.86 2.16 18.44
CA LYS A 196 17.77 1.40 19.31
C LYS A 196 19.19 1.33 18.74
N GLU A 197 19.34 1.11 17.44
CA GLU A 197 20.64 1.12 16.75
C GLU A 197 21.29 2.50 16.82
N ASN A 198 20.55 3.58 16.55
CA ASN A 198 21.02 4.95 16.62
C ASN A 198 21.53 5.30 18.03
N VAL A 199 20.77 4.99 19.06
CA VAL A 199 21.16 5.26 20.46
C VAL A 199 22.41 4.47 20.82
N ALA A 200 22.55 3.22 20.40
CA ALA A 200 23.74 2.41 20.61
C ALA A 200 25.00 3.02 19.96
N HIS A 201 24.84 3.77 18.87
CA HIS A 201 25.91 4.51 18.19
C HIS A 201 26.07 5.95 18.67
N GLY A 202 25.40 6.35 19.76
CA GLY A 202 25.49 7.68 20.34
C GLY A 202 24.74 8.77 19.54
N LEU A 203 23.89 8.41 18.62
CA LEU A 203 23.03 9.32 17.89
C LEU A 203 21.78 9.72 18.72
N LYS A 204 21.16 10.83 18.35
CA LYS A 204 19.93 11.29 19.02
C LYS A 204 18.79 10.32 18.81
N PRO A 205 17.98 10.00 19.84
CA PRO A 205 16.83 9.14 19.69
C PRO A 205 15.78 9.76 18.77
N VAL A 206 14.99 8.90 18.13
CA VAL A 206 13.80 9.29 17.36
C VAL A 206 12.67 9.66 18.33
N ALA A 207 11.99 10.78 18.10
CA ALA A 207 10.76 11.10 18.82
C ALA A 207 9.56 10.47 18.08
N VAL A 208 9.25 9.21 18.42
CA VAL A 208 8.11 8.50 17.82
C VAL A 208 6.80 9.11 18.33
N GLN A 209 5.87 9.37 17.41
CA GLN A 209 4.57 9.93 17.70
C GLN A 209 3.47 9.00 17.13
N TYR A 210 2.36 8.89 17.86
CA TYR A 210 1.24 8.04 17.49
C TYR A 210 -0.02 8.89 17.33
N TYR A 211 -0.74 8.69 16.22
CA TYR A 211 -2.02 9.34 15.95
C TYR A 211 -2.93 8.33 15.28
N ASP A 212 -4.02 7.98 15.93
CA ASP A 212 -5.01 7.02 15.42
C ASP A 212 -5.85 7.60 14.27
N ASP A 213 -6.00 8.93 14.24
CA ASP A 213 -6.75 9.63 13.20
C ASP A 213 -5.81 10.18 12.12
N VAL A 214 -6.09 9.80 10.86
CA VAL A 214 -5.31 10.19 9.69
C VAL A 214 -5.31 11.69 9.46
N ALA A 215 -6.42 12.39 9.71
CA ALA A 215 -6.50 13.83 9.50
C ALA A 215 -5.66 14.57 10.55
N VAL A 216 -5.69 14.11 11.82
CA VAL A 216 -4.85 14.65 12.90
C VAL A 216 -3.38 14.41 12.61
N ARG A 217 -3.00 13.24 12.13
CA ARG A 217 -1.64 12.90 11.68
C ARG A 217 -1.14 13.86 10.59
N ASN A 218 -1.95 14.04 9.54
CA ASN A 218 -1.61 14.93 8.45
C ASN A 218 -1.48 16.40 8.91
N LEU A 219 -2.36 16.84 9.81
CA LEU A 219 -2.28 18.17 10.38
C LEU A 219 -1.01 18.35 11.22
N ALA A 220 -0.58 17.36 12.01
CA ALA A 220 0.66 17.40 12.77
C ALA A 220 1.88 17.57 11.86
N LEU A 221 1.94 16.84 10.74
CA LEU A 221 2.99 16.98 9.73
C LEU A 221 2.96 18.37 9.08
N GLN A 222 1.80 18.85 8.63
CA GLN A 222 1.66 20.15 7.97
C GLN A 222 1.99 21.32 8.90
N ALA A 223 1.64 21.22 10.19
CA ALA A 223 1.95 22.20 11.22
C ALA A 223 3.43 22.17 11.70
N GLY A 224 4.26 21.26 11.16
CA GLY A 224 5.65 21.11 11.59
C GLY A 224 5.81 20.52 13.00
N ARG A 225 4.79 19.85 13.54
CA ARG A 225 4.86 19.12 14.80
C ARG A 225 5.51 17.74 14.64
N ALA A 226 5.51 17.22 13.42
CA ALA A 226 6.24 16.03 12.98
C ALA A 226 7.12 16.38 11.78
N ASP A 227 8.21 15.65 11.61
CA ASP A 227 9.16 15.82 10.50
C ASP A 227 8.84 14.86 9.35
N ALA A 228 8.37 13.66 9.67
CA ALA A 228 7.96 12.65 8.69
C ALA A 228 6.80 11.79 9.20
N VAL A 229 6.09 11.17 8.25
CA VAL A 229 5.18 10.03 8.47
C VAL A 229 5.86 8.79 7.93
N PHE A 230 5.85 7.70 8.70
CA PHE A 230 6.33 6.37 8.30
C PHE A 230 5.18 5.38 8.36
N SER A 231 4.65 5.00 7.21
CA SER A 231 3.44 4.18 7.10
C SER A 231 3.40 3.41 5.77
N VAL A 232 2.30 2.70 5.50
CA VAL A 232 2.09 1.93 4.26
C VAL A 232 2.31 2.81 3.03
N ASN A 233 3.26 2.41 2.17
CA ASN A 233 3.69 3.24 1.04
C ASN A 233 2.54 3.58 0.08
N ALA A 234 1.72 2.60 -0.29
CA ALA A 234 0.65 2.78 -1.25
C ALA A 234 -0.38 3.85 -0.82
N THR A 235 -0.76 3.85 0.47
CA THR A 235 -1.73 4.82 1.02
C THR A 235 -1.15 6.23 1.08
N GLN A 236 0.12 6.35 1.46
CA GLN A 236 0.80 7.63 1.52
C GLN A 236 1.08 8.19 0.12
N ALA A 237 1.44 7.34 -0.86
CA ALA A 237 1.60 7.73 -2.25
C ALA A 237 0.30 8.28 -2.84
N TYR A 238 -0.82 7.63 -2.56
CA TYR A 238 -2.14 8.11 -2.97
C TYR A 238 -2.44 9.50 -2.39
N GLN A 239 -2.24 9.70 -1.08
CA GLN A 239 -2.46 11.00 -0.44
C GLN A 239 -1.54 12.09 -0.99
N ALA A 240 -0.26 11.77 -1.23
CA ALA A 240 0.69 12.69 -1.83
C ALA A 240 0.25 13.12 -3.23
N ALA A 241 -0.21 12.19 -4.06
CA ALA A 241 -0.72 12.48 -5.40
C ALA A 241 -1.99 13.34 -5.37
N GLN A 242 -2.93 13.06 -4.45
CA GLN A 242 -4.20 13.79 -4.36
C GLN A 242 -4.04 15.20 -3.79
N GLN A 243 -3.15 15.40 -2.82
CA GLN A 243 -3.09 16.65 -2.05
C GLN A 243 -1.88 17.53 -2.43
N GLY A 244 -0.82 16.97 -3.02
CA GLY A 244 0.41 17.68 -3.33
C GLY A 244 1.19 18.23 -2.12
N LYS A 245 0.76 17.87 -0.90
CA LYS A 245 1.28 18.43 0.36
C LYS A 245 2.44 17.65 0.96
N THR A 246 2.66 16.44 0.48
CA THR A 246 3.72 15.54 0.94
C THR A 246 4.49 14.94 -0.23
N ARG A 247 5.69 14.47 0.03
CA ARG A 247 6.50 13.72 -0.93
C ARG A 247 7.23 12.57 -0.26
N LEU A 248 7.46 11.51 -1.03
CA LEU A 248 8.26 10.35 -0.64
C LEU A 248 9.75 10.75 -0.55
N VAL A 249 10.43 10.28 0.52
CA VAL A 249 11.88 10.46 0.70
C VAL A 249 12.62 9.15 0.96
N GLY A 250 11.91 8.03 1.05
CA GLY A 250 12.50 6.71 1.16
C GLY A 250 11.44 5.63 1.31
N THR A 251 11.73 4.45 0.80
CA THR A 251 10.95 3.23 1.02
C THR A 251 11.84 2.16 1.63
N VAL A 252 11.25 1.37 2.48
CA VAL A 252 11.85 0.15 3.00
C VAL A 252 10.85 -0.99 2.88
N SER A 253 11.35 -2.22 2.79
CA SER A 253 10.46 -3.37 2.92
C SER A 253 9.77 -3.33 4.29
N GLY A 254 8.48 -3.66 4.34
CA GLY A 254 7.79 -3.86 5.61
C GLY A 254 8.38 -4.96 6.48
N GLY A 255 9.36 -5.69 5.97
CA GLY A 255 10.14 -6.70 6.65
C GLY A 255 11.60 -6.34 6.94
N TRP A 256 11.96 -5.07 6.77
CA TRP A 256 13.36 -4.66 6.93
C TRP A 256 14.07 -5.34 8.14
N PRO A 257 15.31 -5.84 7.98
CA PRO A 257 16.17 -5.83 6.78
C PRO A 257 15.84 -6.94 5.74
N ARG A 258 14.74 -7.65 5.91
CA ARG A 258 14.25 -8.69 4.99
C ARG A 258 13.06 -8.17 4.18
N THR A 259 12.52 -9.00 3.30
CA THR A 259 11.21 -8.79 2.68
C THR A 259 10.11 -9.36 3.57
N ALA A 260 8.92 -8.81 3.47
CA ALA A 260 7.73 -9.32 4.15
C ALA A 260 6.57 -9.44 3.17
N GLU A 261 5.69 -10.40 3.44
CA GLU A 261 4.44 -10.57 2.72
C GLU A 261 3.27 -10.16 3.60
N LEU A 262 2.29 -9.57 2.95
CA LEU A 262 0.96 -9.31 3.49
C LEU A 262 0.08 -10.53 3.23
N ALA A 263 -0.76 -10.88 4.18
CA ALA A 263 -1.55 -12.07 4.10
C ALA A 263 -2.98 -11.90 4.66
N ILE A 264 -3.88 -12.74 4.15
CA ILE A 264 -5.18 -12.98 4.76
C ILE A 264 -4.94 -13.82 6.02
N ALA A 265 -5.36 -13.31 7.18
CA ALA A 265 -5.24 -14.00 8.44
C ALA A 265 -6.51 -14.81 8.74
N THR A 266 -6.33 -16.03 9.25
CA THR A 266 -7.41 -16.91 9.73
C THR A 266 -7.10 -17.42 11.13
N ARG A 267 -8.11 -17.91 11.85
CA ARG A 267 -7.87 -18.57 13.16
C ARG A 267 -6.90 -19.73 13.00
N LYS A 268 -5.97 -19.86 13.91
CA LYS A 268 -4.96 -20.92 13.94
C LYS A 268 -5.61 -22.30 13.89
N GLY A 269 -5.17 -23.15 12.98
CA GLY A 269 -5.66 -24.52 12.82
C GLY A 269 -7.12 -24.65 12.39
N SER A 270 -7.76 -23.55 11.94
CA SER A 270 -9.17 -23.58 11.51
C SER A 270 -9.41 -24.39 10.24
N GLY A 271 -8.38 -24.52 9.37
CA GLY A 271 -8.47 -25.22 8.09
C GLY A 271 -9.07 -24.38 6.95
N LEU A 272 -9.09 -23.05 7.08
CA LEU A 272 -9.51 -22.15 5.99
C LEU A 272 -8.31 -21.66 5.16
N ALA A 273 -7.12 -21.53 5.76
CA ALA A 273 -5.97 -20.89 5.10
C ALA A 273 -5.57 -21.60 3.79
N ASP A 274 -5.56 -22.93 3.74
CA ASP A 274 -5.21 -23.68 2.53
C ASP A 274 -6.19 -23.43 1.39
N ALA A 275 -7.47 -23.30 1.69
CA ALA A 275 -8.49 -22.95 0.70
C ALA A 275 -8.29 -21.54 0.14
N LEU A 276 -7.96 -20.57 1.00
CA LEU A 276 -7.64 -19.20 0.58
C LEU A 276 -6.36 -19.17 -0.28
N THR A 277 -5.33 -19.91 0.12
CA THR A 277 -4.08 -20.03 -0.66
C THR A 277 -4.33 -20.67 -2.03
N THR A 278 -5.16 -21.72 -2.10
CA THR A 278 -5.54 -22.37 -3.36
C THR A 278 -6.28 -21.39 -4.27
N SER A 279 -7.29 -20.69 -3.73
CA SER A 279 -8.02 -19.66 -4.46
C SER A 279 -7.09 -18.56 -4.99
N LEU A 280 -6.19 -18.01 -4.14
CA LEU A 280 -5.24 -16.98 -4.54
C LEU A 280 -4.30 -17.45 -5.67
N ASN A 281 -3.83 -18.69 -5.62
CA ASN A 281 -2.97 -19.26 -6.68
C ASN A 281 -3.71 -19.44 -8.00
N ASP A 282 -4.98 -19.83 -7.99
CA ASP A 282 -5.81 -19.90 -9.20
C ASP A 282 -6.06 -18.48 -9.77
N LEU A 283 -6.37 -17.51 -8.92
CA LEU A 283 -6.52 -16.11 -9.30
C LEU A 283 -5.21 -15.51 -9.88
N ILE A 284 -4.04 -15.91 -9.37
CA ILE A 284 -2.73 -15.54 -9.91
C ILE A 284 -2.54 -16.19 -11.29
N ALA A 285 -2.77 -17.49 -11.41
CA ALA A 285 -2.56 -18.25 -12.64
C ALA A 285 -3.49 -17.79 -13.78
N SER A 286 -4.73 -17.40 -13.45
CA SER A 286 -5.71 -16.88 -14.42
C SER A 286 -5.48 -15.41 -14.80
N GLY A 287 -4.52 -14.71 -14.19
CA GLY A 287 -4.29 -13.28 -14.36
C GLY A 287 -5.35 -12.38 -13.71
N THR A 288 -6.33 -12.96 -13.02
CA THR A 288 -7.37 -12.18 -12.31
C THR A 288 -6.77 -11.35 -11.19
N TYR A 289 -5.86 -11.92 -10.41
CA TYR A 289 -5.14 -11.24 -9.35
C TYR A 289 -4.41 -9.99 -9.86
N THR A 290 -3.70 -10.08 -11.00
CA THR A 290 -3.01 -8.93 -11.62
C THR A 290 -4.00 -7.84 -11.98
N ARG A 291 -5.16 -8.18 -12.57
CA ARG A 291 -6.20 -7.18 -12.90
C ARG A 291 -6.76 -6.48 -11.64
N VAL A 292 -6.90 -7.20 -10.51
CA VAL A 292 -7.32 -6.60 -9.25
C VAL A 292 -6.25 -5.63 -8.72
N LEU A 293 -4.96 -5.98 -8.79
CA LEU A 293 -3.86 -5.09 -8.42
C LEU A 293 -3.82 -3.84 -9.29
N ASP A 294 -3.89 -4.01 -10.61
CA ASP A 294 -3.79 -2.91 -11.57
C ASP A 294 -4.94 -1.91 -11.40
N ARG A 295 -6.14 -2.39 -11.10
CA ARG A 295 -7.30 -1.54 -10.81
C ARG A 295 -7.04 -0.55 -9.66
N TRP A 296 -6.17 -0.93 -8.73
CA TRP A 296 -5.84 -0.13 -7.54
C TRP A 296 -4.40 0.41 -7.56
N ASN A 297 -3.72 0.36 -8.71
CA ASN A 297 -2.32 0.81 -8.90
C ASN A 297 -1.32 0.13 -7.94
N LEU A 298 -1.51 -1.16 -7.66
CA LEU A 298 -0.69 -1.96 -6.74
C LEU A 298 0.15 -3.04 -7.45
N GLY A 299 0.25 -3.01 -8.78
CA GLY A 299 0.96 -4.04 -9.56
C GLY A 299 2.43 -4.24 -9.14
N SER A 300 3.10 -3.19 -8.64
CA SER A 300 4.49 -3.28 -8.16
C SER A 300 4.66 -4.11 -6.87
N GLU A 301 3.59 -4.40 -6.15
CA GLU A 301 3.59 -5.17 -4.92
C GLU A 301 3.11 -6.62 -5.12
N ALA A 302 2.96 -7.03 -6.40
CA ALA A 302 2.53 -8.37 -6.76
C ALA A 302 3.48 -9.46 -6.24
N ILE A 303 2.91 -10.61 -5.87
CA ILE A 303 3.65 -11.85 -5.61
C ILE A 303 3.42 -12.85 -6.75
N ALA A 304 4.44 -13.66 -7.02
CA ALA A 304 4.35 -14.69 -8.06
C ALA A 304 3.50 -15.90 -7.62
N ARG A 305 3.38 -16.13 -6.32
CA ARG A 305 2.65 -17.28 -5.75
C ARG A 305 2.25 -16.98 -4.31
N SER A 306 1.03 -17.34 -3.95
CA SER A 306 0.55 -17.39 -2.57
C SER A 306 1.07 -18.62 -1.83
N ALA A 307 1.36 -18.48 -0.55
CA ALA A 307 1.76 -19.56 0.34
C ALA A 307 0.95 -19.54 1.64
N THR A 308 0.60 -20.74 2.13
CA THR A 308 0.06 -20.91 3.47
C THR A 308 1.19 -20.83 4.48
N ASN A 309 1.06 -19.96 5.46
CA ASN A 309 2.05 -19.76 6.52
C ASN A 309 3.48 -19.55 6.00
N PRO A 310 3.71 -18.60 5.07
CA PRO A 310 5.05 -18.33 4.58
C PRO A 310 5.99 -17.97 5.75
N PRO A 311 7.32 -17.99 5.55
CA PRO A 311 8.25 -17.51 6.55
C PRO A 311 7.86 -16.11 7.01
N GLY A 312 7.61 -15.96 8.30
CA GLY A 312 7.25 -14.68 8.91
C GLY A 312 8.49 -13.88 9.32
N LEU A 313 8.28 -12.62 9.60
CA LEU A 313 9.32 -11.80 10.18
C LEU A 313 9.65 -12.31 11.60
N PRO A 314 10.94 -12.41 11.96
CA PRO A 314 11.31 -12.73 13.33
C PRO A 314 10.85 -11.62 14.29
N LYS A 315 10.88 -11.91 15.58
CA LYS A 315 10.71 -10.87 16.60
C LYS A 315 11.93 -9.95 16.50
N LEU A 316 11.68 -8.67 16.29
CA LEU A 316 12.72 -7.62 16.28
C LEU A 316 13.15 -7.26 17.69
#